data_4fe68e44341249abe37d5b8dc25724d5
#
_entry.id   4fe68e44341249abe37d5b8dc25724d5
#
_cell.length_a   1.000
_cell.length_b   1.000
_cell.length_c   1.000
_cell.angle_alpha   90.00
_cell.angle_beta   90.00
_cell.angle_gamma   90.00
#
_symmetry.space_group_name_H-M   'P 1'
#
loop_
_entity.id
_entity.type
_entity.pdbx_description
1 polymer ?
#
loop_
_entity_poly.entity_id
_entity_poly.type
_entity_poly.pdbx_seq_one_letter_code
_entity_poly.pdbx_strand_id
1 'polypeptide(L)'
;MKKLISILLICFLLLPLVGCIDNNNPENDENKVHLIVLAGQSGARGKALVDDLSEEDREMNPDVDILADGLPMGELGNIPGIDDSLYIDVLEPGYGDFPSEFGPELGMGQTLASRYPKYDADYKTVIVKYTASGSTFTDHWYSESAVNDSEISSYLNLDQLSETGKGGQTGPLTNNLYQLVEKAINELQELGYEVVIDGMAFVHGEQDAKFDDNMEIYEKALTHFINDFRSYFEDDDMPVVITEALTNSAKYSNELRDIQANVAAELKNVSLIKTSDLYTNTFEPWHFGAQSNNVLGNRIAAEIISYNDTRVIESIDEEVLNVPYGVKVDLPQYVKATFDNYYSGYVKVEEYSSYDPSRLGAQEVNFKVKTSDGLKEYSLNINVSDKVAYVDGKLSEYGSVKKNDLPGGLGDLYLIKGENGLYIAAEINDSEIWTDGENWKKGDMGQKGNNDDFIIYLTDSTADKRTTLCISSANLLRIYGNGLSLNSEDIKLEYGNKVYNKKVEDYKYHVTTQGLANGGASEGLILELYISYKDLGITDPDSIKLCFNYNDISSVGGSKTAEDNYFVKGSIVEKAEESIESYFSLDELIGR
;
A
#
# COMPACT_ATOMS: atom_id res chain seq x y z
N MET A 1 67.30 34.91 45.71
CA MET A 1 67.34 33.65 44.97
C MET A 1 66.04 32.86 45.19
N LYS A 2 64.87 33.43 44.94
CA LYS A 2 63.57 32.71 45.05
C LYS A 2 62.51 33.24 44.05
N LYS A 3 62.90 33.75 42.87
CA LYS A 3 61.97 34.24 41.82
C LYS A 3 62.30 33.77 40.38
N LEU A 4 63.10 32.72 40.18
CA LEU A 4 63.53 32.27 38.85
C LEU A 4 63.15 30.80 38.55
N ILE A 5 62.34 30.18 39.39
CA ILE A 5 61.93 28.72 39.17
C ILE A 5 60.47 28.63 38.75
N SER A 6 59.69 29.67 38.75
CA SER A 6 58.23 29.61 38.39
C SER A 6 57.91 29.91 36.96
N ILE A 7 58.85 30.17 36.05
CA ILE A 7 58.59 30.46 34.62
C ILE A 7 58.96 29.31 33.70
N LEU A 8 59.65 28.24 34.21
CA LEU A 8 60.04 27.10 33.37
C LEU A 8 59.07 25.92 33.40
N LEU A 9 57.95 26.02 34.17
CA LEU A 9 56.95 24.92 34.27
C LEU A 9 55.65 25.16 33.50
N ILE A 10 55.52 26.33 32.82
CA ILE A 10 54.31 26.67 32.03
C ILE A 10 54.51 26.47 30.52
N CYS A 11 55.75 26.27 30.06
CA CYS A 11 56.01 26.05 28.64
C CYS A 11 55.95 24.58 28.17
N PHE A 12 55.61 23.62 29.05
CA PHE A 12 55.57 22.19 28.68
C PHE A 12 54.16 21.60 28.61
N LEU A 13 53.09 22.44 28.66
CA LEU A 13 51.69 22.02 28.60
C LEU A 13 50.94 22.56 27.37
N LEU A 14 51.64 23.00 26.35
CA LEU A 14 51.08 23.35 25.02
C LEU A 14 51.79 22.57 23.92
N LEU A 15 51.88 21.23 24.09
CA LEU A 15 51.96 20.35 22.93
C LEU A 15 50.53 20.25 22.40
N PRO A 16 50.26 20.61 21.14
CA PRO A 16 49.00 20.24 20.53
C PRO A 16 48.94 18.72 20.56
N LEU A 17 47.92 18.20 21.20
CA LEU A 17 47.40 16.88 20.84
C LEU A 17 47.01 16.97 19.35
N VAL A 18 47.97 16.69 18.50
CA VAL A 18 47.65 16.17 17.16
C VAL A 18 47.09 14.80 17.43
N GLY A 19 45.83 14.77 17.85
CA GLY A 19 45.01 13.58 17.69
C GLY A 19 45.07 13.24 16.21
N CYS A 20 45.35 12.00 15.87
CA CYS A 20 45.05 11.48 14.59
C CYS A 20 43.57 11.84 14.33
N ILE A 21 43.35 12.80 13.47
CA ILE A 21 42.07 12.98 12.81
C ILE A 21 41.98 11.71 11.99
N ASP A 22 41.20 10.77 12.46
CA ASP A 22 40.69 9.72 11.60
C ASP A 22 40.03 10.45 10.44
N ASN A 23 40.61 10.33 9.26
CA ASN A 23 40.04 10.82 8.00
C ASN A 23 38.83 10.00 7.54
N ASN A 24 38.15 9.35 8.44
CA ASN A 24 36.76 8.90 8.33
C ASN A 24 35.83 9.99 8.89
N ASN A 25 36.04 11.22 8.45
CA ASN A 25 34.98 12.22 8.57
C ASN A 25 33.83 11.72 7.67
N PRO A 26 32.62 11.49 8.17
CA PRO A 26 31.47 11.42 7.28
C PRO A 26 31.56 12.70 6.43
N GLU A 27 31.53 12.55 5.13
CA GLU A 27 31.56 13.65 4.16
C GLU A 27 30.75 14.80 4.71
N ASN A 28 31.27 16.01 4.57
CA ASN A 28 30.66 17.23 5.11
C ASN A 28 29.29 17.41 4.41
N ASP A 29 28.27 16.73 4.94
CA ASP A 29 26.92 16.61 4.38
C ASP A 29 26.03 17.81 4.78
N GLU A 30 26.62 18.81 5.46
CA GLU A 30 25.89 19.96 5.98
C GLU A 30 25.20 20.81 4.89
N ASN A 31 25.77 20.85 3.68
CA ASN A 31 25.23 21.60 2.54
C ASN A 31 24.56 20.73 1.48
N LYS A 32 24.34 19.45 1.74
CA LYS A 32 23.71 18.53 0.80
C LYS A 32 22.24 18.38 1.09
N VAL A 33 21.40 18.51 0.07
CA VAL A 33 19.96 18.22 0.10
C VAL A 33 19.65 17.02 -0.76
N HIS A 34 18.91 16.08 -0.19
CA HIS A 34 18.48 14.84 -0.82
C HIS A 34 17.08 15.01 -1.40
N LEU A 35 16.93 14.85 -2.71
CA LEU A 35 15.63 14.85 -3.37
C LEU A 35 15.15 13.42 -3.58
N ILE A 36 13.89 13.18 -3.25
CA ILE A 36 13.19 11.95 -3.56
C ILE A 36 11.98 12.29 -4.43
N VAL A 37 11.91 11.72 -5.62
CA VAL A 37 10.83 12.01 -6.55
C VAL A 37 9.69 11.02 -6.34
N LEU A 38 8.46 11.52 -6.16
CA LEU A 38 7.24 10.73 -6.11
C LEU A 38 6.35 11.11 -7.30
N ALA A 39 6.17 10.19 -8.23
CA ALA A 39 5.37 10.43 -9.43
C ALA A 39 4.34 9.32 -9.65
N GLY A 40 3.36 9.59 -10.49
CA GLY A 40 2.36 8.60 -10.89
C GLY A 40 0.94 9.13 -10.93
N GLN A 41 -0.01 8.22 -10.76
CA GLN A 41 -1.42 8.53 -10.84
C GLN A 41 -2.08 8.68 -9.46
N SER A 42 -3.37 8.40 -9.33
CA SER A 42 -4.15 8.59 -8.10
C SER A 42 -3.60 7.84 -6.88
N GLY A 43 -2.94 6.68 -7.06
CA GLY A 43 -2.25 5.97 -5.99
C GLY A 43 -1.07 6.76 -5.40
N ALA A 44 -0.33 7.48 -6.24
CA ALA A 44 0.73 8.41 -5.82
C ALA A 44 0.15 9.72 -5.27
N ARG A 45 -0.90 10.25 -5.91
CA ARG A 45 -1.52 11.49 -5.50
C ARG A 45 -2.14 11.37 -4.11
N GLY A 46 -2.85 10.28 -3.85
CA GLY A 46 -3.44 10.00 -2.56
C GLY A 46 -4.91 10.39 -2.46
N LYS A 47 -5.67 9.41 -2.00
CA LYS A 47 -7.12 9.48 -1.78
C LYS A 47 -7.49 9.05 -0.36
N ALA A 48 -6.50 8.80 0.48
CA ALA A 48 -6.74 8.46 1.86
C ALA A 48 -7.14 9.70 2.66
N LEU A 49 -8.14 9.56 3.53
CA LEU A 49 -8.62 10.69 4.31
C LEU A 49 -7.66 10.99 5.47
N VAL A 50 -7.32 12.26 5.65
CA VAL A 50 -6.56 12.75 6.82
C VAL A 50 -7.29 12.42 8.13
N ASP A 51 -8.62 12.42 8.13
CA ASP A 51 -9.44 12.08 9.30
C ASP A 51 -9.31 10.61 9.74
N ASP A 52 -8.82 9.72 8.87
CA ASP A 52 -8.59 8.31 9.18
C ASP A 52 -7.19 8.03 9.72
N LEU A 53 -6.31 9.04 9.77
CA LEU A 53 -5.00 8.94 10.43
C LEU A 53 -5.13 8.89 11.95
N SER A 54 -4.16 8.27 12.62
CA SER A 54 -3.96 8.41 14.05
C SER A 54 -3.61 9.86 14.42
N GLU A 55 -3.72 10.23 15.70
CA GLU A 55 -3.32 11.57 16.15
C GLU A 55 -1.82 11.82 15.92
N GLU A 56 -0.99 10.80 16.10
CA GLU A 56 0.45 10.85 15.87
C GLU A 56 0.80 11.07 14.39
N ASP A 57 0.12 10.36 13.48
CA ASP A 57 0.38 10.44 12.04
C ASP A 57 -0.17 11.73 11.39
N ARG A 58 -0.96 12.52 12.11
CA ARG A 58 -1.49 13.82 11.64
C ARG A 58 -0.53 14.99 11.87
N GLU A 59 0.52 14.80 12.64
CA GLU A 59 1.48 15.84 12.88
C GLU A 59 2.36 16.09 11.65
N MET A 60 2.75 17.35 11.44
CA MET A 60 3.72 17.68 10.41
C MET A 60 5.06 17.02 10.72
N ASN A 61 5.80 16.66 9.68
CA ASN A 61 7.16 16.18 9.82
C ASN A 61 8.16 17.32 9.60
N PRO A 62 8.73 17.92 10.66
CA PRO A 62 9.61 19.09 10.52
C PRO A 62 10.95 18.77 9.87
N ASP A 63 11.32 17.50 9.76
CA ASP A 63 12.61 17.06 9.20
C ASP A 63 12.56 16.82 7.68
N VAL A 64 11.38 16.84 7.07
CA VAL A 64 11.20 16.60 5.64
C VAL A 64 10.36 17.71 5.03
N ASP A 65 10.82 18.20 3.87
CA ASP A 65 10.12 19.22 3.11
C ASP A 65 9.50 18.58 1.84
N ILE A 66 8.57 19.30 1.21
CA ILE A 66 7.87 18.85 0.02
C ILE A 66 7.67 19.98 -0.99
N LEU A 67 7.87 19.69 -2.27
CA LEU A 67 7.38 20.50 -3.39
C LEU A 67 6.38 19.64 -4.17
N ALA A 68 5.12 20.00 -4.13
CA ALA A 68 4.06 19.19 -4.72
C ALA A 68 3.24 19.96 -5.76
N ASP A 69 2.98 19.30 -6.89
CA ASP A 69 2.05 19.73 -7.93
C ASP A 69 1.32 18.51 -8.51
N GLY A 70 0.36 18.74 -9.39
CA GLY A 70 -0.34 17.67 -10.11
C GLY A 70 -1.82 17.96 -10.33
N LEU A 71 -2.50 16.99 -10.92
CA LEU A 71 -3.86 17.16 -11.39
C LEU A 71 -4.82 16.19 -10.70
N PRO A 72 -5.92 16.69 -10.14
CA PRO A 72 -6.97 15.84 -9.60
C PRO A 72 -7.74 15.12 -10.72
N MET A 73 -8.57 14.16 -10.34
CA MET A 73 -9.41 13.42 -11.28
C MET A 73 -10.31 14.35 -12.10
N GLY A 74 -10.29 14.17 -13.41
CA GLY A 74 -11.15 14.91 -14.37
C GLY A 74 -10.51 16.16 -14.98
N GLU A 75 -9.28 16.52 -14.62
CA GLU A 75 -8.58 17.70 -15.14
C GLU A 75 -7.55 17.41 -16.26
N LEU A 76 -7.51 16.17 -16.75
CA LEU A 76 -6.55 15.74 -17.79
C LEU A 76 -6.88 16.26 -19.21
N GLY A 77 -8.04 16.87 -19.43
CA GLY A 77 -8.44 17.34 -20.76
C GLY A 77 -7.67 18.56 -21.29
N ASN A 78 -7.01 19.30 -20.40
CA ASN A 78 -6.14 20.43 -20.74
C ASN A 78 -5.07 20.55 -19.64
N ILE A 79 -3.95 19.91 -19.84
CA ILE A 79 -2.87 19.84 -18.86
C ILE A 79 -2.09 21.16 -18.86
N PRO A 80 -2.14 21.97 -17.79
CA PRO A 80 -1.34 23.16 -17.66
C PRO A 80 0.12 22.80 -17.44
N GLY A 81 1.04 23.76 -17.63
CA GLY A 81 2.40 23.65 -17.07
C GLY A 81 2.37 23.66 -15.55
N ILE A 82 3.52 23.42 -14.91
CA ILE A 82 3.65 23.53 -13.46
C ILE A 82 3.33 24.95 -13.01
N ASP A 83 2.81 25.07 -11.78
CA ASP A 83 2.56 26.38 -11.17
C ASP A 83 3.89 27.01 -10.70
N ASP A 84 4.27 28.13 -11.32
CA ASP A 84 5.49 28.86 -10.98
C ASP A 84 5.47 29.45 -9.54
N SER A 85 4.30 29.59 -8.94
CA SER A 85 4.14 30.13 -7.57
C SER A 85 4.39 29.09 -6.48
N LEU A 86 4.54 27.83 -6.82
CA LEU A 86 4.87 26.77 -5.86
C LEU A 86 6.24 27.00 -5.22
N TYR A 87 6.36 26.64 -3.97
CA TYR A 87 7.60 26.70 -3.17
C TYR A 87 7.74 25.41 -2.34
N ILE A 88 8.95 25.16 -1.88
CA ILE A 88 9.25 24.04 -0.98
C ILE A 88 8.71 24.40 0.40
N ASP A 89 7.86 23.55 0.97
CA ASP A 89 7.22 23.71 2.28
C ASP A 89 7.48 22.48 3.16
N VAL A 90 7.18 22.57 4.45
CA VAL A 90 7.29 21.43 5.37
C VAL A 90 6.25 20.37 5.03
N LEU A 91 6.63 19.10 5.12
CA LEU A 91 5.72 17.99 4.88
C LEU A 91 4.65 17.89 5.97
N GLU A 92 3.39 18.04 5.58
CA GLU A 92 2.21 17.89 6.43
C GLU A 92 1.11 17.09 5.71
N PRO A 93 0.07 16.59 6.41
CA PRO A 93 -1.08 16.01 5.74
C PRO A 93 -1.82 17.00 4.84
N GLY A 94 -2.30 16.54 3.66
CA GLY A 94 -3.14 17.37 2.78
C GLY A 94 -2.63 17.52 1.35
N TYR A 95 -1.57 16.84 0.97
CA TYR A 95 -1.04 16.85 -0.40
C TYR A 95 -1.70 15.81 -1.33
N GLY A 96 -2.93 15.35 -1.02
CA GLY A 96 -3.75 14.47 -1.86
C GLY A 96 -4.48 15.18 -3.01
N ASP A 97 -5.55 14.57 -3.54
CA ASP A 97 -6.43 15.22 -4.54
C ASP A 97 -7.11 16.46 -3.95
N PHE A 98 -7.43 16.42 -2.67
CA PHE A 98 -7.99 17.53 -1.89
C PHE A 98 -7.18 17.72 -0.61
N PRO A 99 -7.24 18.91 0.03
CA PRO A 99 -6.55 19.17 1.29
C PRO A 99 -6.96 18.27 2.47
N SER A 100 -8.08 17.54 2.34
CA SER A 100 -8.52 16.52 3.32
C SER A 100 -7.95 15.13 3.03
N GLU A 101 -7.14 14.97 2.01
CA GLU A 101 -6.60 13.71 1.52
C GLU A 101 -5.07 13.73 1.49
N PHE A 102 -4.46 12.56 1.52
CA PHE A 102 -3.02 12.39 1.44
C PHE A 102 -2.66 11.08 0.72
N GLY A 103 -1.40 10.96 0.31
CA GLY A 103 -0.82 9.78 -0.33
C GLY A 103 0.36 9.20 0.44
N PRO A 104 1.23 8.44 -0.24
CA PRO A 104 2.37 7.78 0.40
C PRO A 104 3.44 8.74 0.94
N GLU A 105 3.43 10.02 0.56
CA GLU A 105 4.43 11.01 1.00
C GLU A 105 4.58 11.13 2.52
N LEU A 106 3.50 10.96 3.30
CA LEU A 106 3.58 11.02 4.77
C LEU A 106 4.41 9.86 5.33
N GLY A 107 4.11 8.64 4.92
CA GLY A 107 4.89 7.47 5.32
C GLY A 107 6.34 7.54 4.82
N MET A 108 6.56 8.07 3.60
CA MET A 108 7.92 8.32 3.11
C MET A 108 8.67 9.26 4.06
N GLY A 109 8.05 10.38 4.45
CA GLY A 109 8.65 11.35 5.35
C GLY A 109 9.09 10.76 6.69
N GLN A 110 8.29 9.86 7.27
CA GLN A 110 8.62 9.18 8.52
C GLN A 110 9.95 8.41 8.43
N THR A 111 10.11 7.59 7.39
CA THR A 111 11.34 6.81 7.19
C THR A 111 12.51 7.69 6.70
N LEU A 112 12.29 8.68 5.84
CA LEU A 112 13.33 9.59 5.35
C LEU A 112 13.95 10.42 6.47
N ALA A 113 13.15 10.94 7.41
CA ALA A 113 13.64 11.66 8.57
C ALA A 113 14.65 10.85 9.40
N SER A 114 14.49 9.53 9.48
CA SER A 114 15.42 8.65 10.18
C SER A 114 16.80 8.55 9.50
N ARG A 115 16.87 8.78 8.19
CA ARG A 115 18.12 8.72 7.42
C ARG A 115 18.79 10.09 7.33
N TYR A 116 18.01 11.13 7.17
CA TYR A 116 18.46 12.48 6.93
C TYR A 116 17.76 13.47 7.87
N PRO A 117 18.00 13.39 9.18
CA PRO A 117 17.40 14.34 10.12
C PRO A 117 17.89 15.76 9.83
N LYS A 118 16.97 16.71 9.85
CA LYS A 118 17.24 18.10 9.45
C LYS A 118 18.09 18.87 10.47
N TYR A 119 17.97 18.54 11.75
CA TYR A 119 18.62 19.25 12.86
C TYR A 119 18.47 20.78 12.72
N ASP A 120 19.59 21.49 12.58
CA ASP A 120 19.64 22.96 12.46
C ASP A 120 19.69 23.45 11.00
N ALA A 121 19.61 22.56 10.00
CA ALA A 121 19.59 22.94 8.58
C ALA A 121 18.20 23.46 8.16
N ASP A 122 18.16 24.41 7.22
CA ASP A 122 16.89 24.87 6.65
C ASP A 122 16.25 23.79 5.76
N TYR A 123 17.08 23.05 4.98
CA TYR A 123 16.66 21.94 4.13
C TYR A 123 17.63 20.78 4.28
N LYS A 124 17.11 19.54 4.28
CA LYS A 124 17.92 18.31 4.28
C LYS A 124 17.35 17.24 3.35
N THR A 125 16.05 17.05 3.36
CA THR A 125 15.32 16.12 2.49
C THR A 125 14.10 16.80 1.90
N VAL A 126 13.93 16.71 0.61
CA VAL A 126 12.76 17.24 -0.10
C VAL A 126 12.11 16.15 -0.93
N ILE A 127 10.83 15.92 -0.72
CA ILE A 127 10.01 15.10 -1.62
C ILE A 127 9.50 16.00 -2.75
N VAL A 128 9.85 15.67 -3.99
CA VAL A 128 9.29 16.34 -5.17
C VAL A 128 8.17 15.47 -5.70
N LYS A 129 6.92 15.89 -5.50
CA LYS A 129 5.72 15.11 -5.81
C LYS A 129 5.01 15.69 -7.02
N TYR A 130 4.98 14.95 -8.15
CA TYR A 130 4.17 15.29 -9.32
C TYR A 130 3.26 14.13 -9.72
N THR A 131 1.97 14.33 -9.63
CA THR A 131 0.99 13.24 -9.75
C THR A 131 -0.27 13.68 -10.48
N ALA A 132 -0.90 12.76 -11.25
CA ALA A 132 -2.12 13.07 -11.98
C ALA A 132 -3.11 11.91 -11.95
N SER A 133 -4.25 12.11 -11.29
CA SER A 133 -5.29 11.08 -11.12
C SER A 133 -5.92 10.67 -12.45
N GLY A 134 -5.98 9.35 -12.72
CA GLY A 134 -6.59 8.80 -13.95
C GLY A 134 -5.71 8.89 -15.21
N SER A 135 -4.44 9.24 -15.07
CA SER A 135 -3.49 9.32 -16.18
C SER A 135 -3.02 7.96 -16.69
N THR A 136 -2.56 7.92 -17.93
CA THR A 136 -2.06 6.72 -18.64
C THR A 136 -0.73 6.99 -19.31
N PHE A 137 -0.03 5.93 -19.72
CA PHE A 137 1.12 6.08 -20.61
C PHE A 137 0.72 6.55 -22.00
N THR A 138 -0.36 6.03 -22.55
CA THR A 138 -0.79 6.34 -23.93
C THR A 138 -1.06 7.83 -24.15
N ASP A 139 -1.64 8.51 -23.17
CA ASP A 139 -2.07 9.90 -23.31
C ASP A 139 -1.14 10.92 -22.63
N HIS A 140 -0.34 10.48 -21.59
CA HIS A 140 0.19 11.49 -20.67
C HIS A 140 1.65 11.28 -20.26
N TRP A 141 2.06 10.03 -19.90
CA TRP A 141 3.36 9.75 -19.29
C TRP A 141 4.43 9.22 -20.26
N TYR A 142 4.15 9.20 -21.56
CA TYR A 142 5.13 8.68 -22.52
C TYR A 142 6.38 9.57 -22.58
N SER A 143 7.54 8.92 -22.68
CA SER A 143 8.84 9.55 -22.71
C SER A 143 9.39 9.72 -24.14
N GLU A 144 10.54 10.36 -24.31
CA GLU A 144 11.13 10.63 -25.62
C GLU A 144 11.45 9.34 -26.39
N SER A 145 12.03 8.34 -25.74
CA SER A 145 12.31 7.04 -26.36
C SER A 145 11.04 6.33 -26.80
N ALA A 146 9.95 6.46 -26.03
CA ALA A 146 8.64 5.91 -26.40
C ALA A 146 8.05 6.59 -27.65
N VAL A 147 8.20 7.91 -27.79
CA VAL A 147 7.80 8.66 -29.00
C VAL A 147 8.56 8.16 -30.24
N ASN A 148 9.83 7.82 -30.08
CA ASN A 148 10.70 7.39 -31.15
C ASN A 148 10.67 5.87 -31.42
N ASP A 149 10.04 5.06 -30.57
CA ASP A 149 9.90 3.62 -30.77
C ASP A 149 8.74 3.31 -31.73
N SER A 150 9.06 2.80 -32.92
CA SER A 150 8.08 2.47 -33.96
C SER A 150 7.08 1.36 -33.56
N GLU A 151 7.37 0.58 -32.53
CA GLU A 151 6.47 -0.50 -32.07
C GLU A 151 5.35 0.03 -31.18
N ILE A 152 5.57 1.12 -30.45
CA ILE A 152 4.58 1.66 -29.52
C ILE A 152 4.09 3.07 -29.86
N SER A 153 4.82 3.85 -30.66
CA SER A 153 4.48 5.24 -30.95
C SER A 153 3.10 5.44 -31.61
N SER A 154 2.59 4.43 -32.32
CA SER A 154 1.24 4.48 -32.91
C SER A 154 0.10 4.39 -31.90
N TYR A 155 0.37 3.98 -30.66
CA TYR A 155 -0.60 3.93 -29.55
C TYR A 155 -0.62 5.22 -28.75
N LEU A 156 0.40 6.09 -28.92
CA LEU A 156 0.55 7.32 -28.14
C LEU A 156 -0.28 8.47 -28.73
N ASN A 157 -0.85 9.26 -27.86
CA ASN A 157 -1.56 10.49 -28.21
C ASN A 157 -0.58 11.62 -28.47
N LEU A 158 0.01 11.65 -29.67
CA LEU A 158 1.02 12.63 -30.03
C LEU A 158 0.48 14.05 -30.28
N ASP A 159 -0.83 14.29 -30.19
CA ASP A 159 -1.42 15.62 -30.29
C ASP A 159 -1.10 16.51 -29.07
N GLN A 160 -0.62 15.91 -27.96
CA GLN A 160 -0.26 16.59 -26.71
C GLN A 160 1.27 16.61 -26.44
N LEU A 161 2.09 16.44 -27.47
CA LEU A 161 3.54 16.49 -27.31
C LEU A 161 4.02 17.78 -26.64
N SER A 162 4.88 17.65 -25.66
CA SER A 162 5.54 18.75 -24.96
C SER A 162 7.04 18.72 -25.21
N GLU A 163 7.65 19.90 -25.41
CA GLU A 163 9.11 20.04 -25.58
C GLU A 163 9.77 20.16 -24.20
N THR A 164 10.76 19.31 -23.92
CA THR A 164 11.49 19.34 -22.64
C THR A 164 12.54 20.45 -22.64
N GLY A 165 13.01 20.84 -21.45
CA GLY A 165 14.08 21.83 -21.29
C GLY A 165 15.40 21.45 -22.01
N LYS A 166 15.59 20.16 -22.32
CA LYS A 166 16.77 19.65 -23.07
C LYS A 166 16.47 19.38 -24.55
N GLY A 167 15.31 19.79 -25.06
CA GLY A 167 14.94 19.75 -26.48
C GLY A 167 14.38 18.43 -26.98
N GLY A 168 14.07 17.50 -26.09
CA GLY A 168 13.34 16.26 -26.40
C GLY A 168 11.83 16.46 -26.42
N GLN A 169 11.06 15.50 -26.94
CA GLN A 169 9.61 15.52 -27.00
C GLN A 169 9.03 14.39 -26.16
N THR A 170 8.14 14.72 -25.22
CA THR A 170 7.50 13.77 -24.29
C THR A 170 6.02 14.03 -24.15
N GLY A 171 5.31 13.16 -23.44
CA GLY A 171 3.99 13.43 -22.94
C GLY A 171 3.96 14.59 -21.94
N PRO A 172 2.82 15.24 -21.79
CA PRO A 172 2.71 16.48 -21.01
C PRO A 172 3.03 16.28 -19.52
N LEU A 173 2.68 15.12 -18.93
CA LEU A 173 2.96 14.87 -17.52
C LEU A 173 4.43 14.52 -17.29
N THR A 174 5.08 13.83 -18.21
CA THR A 174 6.52 13.58 -18.14
C THR A 174 7.31 14.89 -18.19
N ASN A 175 6.92 15.80 -19.08
CA ASN A 175 7.55 17.13 -19.16
C ASN A 175 7.36 17.94 -17.87
N ASN A 176 6.14 17.97 -17.33
CA ASN A 176 5.85 18.68 -16.09
C ASN A 176 6.62 18.10 -14.89
N LEU A 177 6.76 16.76 -14.84
CA LEU A 177 7.60 16.12 -13.82
C LEU A 177 9.05 16.61 -13.91
N TYR A 178 9.61 16.64 -15.10
CA TYR A 178 10.98 17.13 -15.30
C TYR A 178 11.12 18.59 -14.85
N GLN A 179 10.18 19.45 -15.24
CA GLN A 179 10.18 20.87 -14.86
C GLN A 179 10.06 21.06 -13.34
N LEU A 180 9.23 20.27 -12.66
CA LEU A 180 9.08 20.39 -11.20
C LEU A 180 10.34 19.96 -10.45
N VAL A 181 11.00 18.87 -10.91
CA VAL A 181 12.28 18.44 -10.34
C VAL A 181 13.37 19.47 -10.59
N GLU A 182 13.47 20.03 -11.83
CA GLU A 182 14.41 21.10 -12.15
C GLU A 182 14.15 22.36 -11.30
N LYS A 183 12.89 22.73 -11.07
CA LYS A 183 12.52 23.85 -10.20
C LYS A 183 13.06 23.64 -8.78
N ALA A 184 12.84 22.46 -8.18
CA ALA A 184 13.36 22.14 -6.85
C ALA A 184 14.90 22.23 -6.79
N ILE A 185 15.57 21.66 -7.79
CA ILE A 185 17.05 21.70 -7.90
C ILE A 185 17.54 23.15 -7.96
N ASN A 186 16.96 23.96 -8.86
CA ASN A 186 17.38 25.34 -9.06
C ASN A 186 17.16 26.19 -7.79
N GLU A 187 16.00 26.08 -7.13
CA GLU A 187 15.70 26.81 -5.90
C GLU A 187 16.71 26.50 -4.78
N LEU A 188 17.04 25.22 -4.58
CA LEU A 188 17.99 24.80 -3.56
C LEU A 188 19.43 25.20 -3.92
N GLN A 189 19.81 25.12 -5.19
CA GLN A 189 21.15 25.56 -5.66
C GLN A 189 21.32 27.08 -5.53
N GLU A 190 20.28 27.87 -5.79
CA GLU A 190 20.29 29.33 -5.56
C GLU A 190 20.51 29.68 -4.09
N LEU A 191 20.05 28.82 -3.16
CA LEU A 191 20.30 28.93 -1.72
C LEU A 191 21.69 28.43 -1.30
N GLY A 192 22.46 27.83 -2.23
CA GLY A 192 23.83 27.37 -2.01
C GLY A 192 23.95 25.89 -1.62
N TYR A 193 22.90 25.10 -1.76
CA TYR A 193 22.95 23.66 -1.50
C TYR A 193 23.51 22.87 -2.68
N GLU A 194 24.20 21.79 -2.37
CA GLU A 194 24.45 20.68 -3.30
C GLU A 194 23.22 19.76 -3.30
N VAL A 195 22.62 19.51 -4.47
CA VAL A 195 21.41 18.71 -4.60
C VAL A 195 21.72 17.36 -5.19
N VAL A 196 21.25 16.30 -4.56
CA VAL A 196 21.38 14.91 -5.01
C VAL A 196 19.98 14.30 -5.14
N ILE A 197 19.67 13.66 -6.27
CA ILE A 197 18.45 12.87 -6.43
C ILE A 197 18.76 11.45 -5.96
N ASP A 198 18.20 11.05 -4.80
CA ASP A 198 18.45 9.72 -4.23
C ASP A 198 17.64 8.61 -4.92
N GLY A 199 16.54 8.97 -5.57
CA GLY A 199 15.72 8.02 -6.31
C GLY A 199 14.34 8.54 -6.67
N MET A 200 13.62 7.73 -7.45
CA MET A 200 12.25 8.01 -7.87
C MET A 200 11.32 6.86 -7.46
N ALA A 201 10.14 7.19 -6.96
CA ALA A 201 9.01 6.28 -6.83
C ALA A 201 7.97 6.58 -7.91
N PHE A 202 7.50 5.54 -8.60
CA PHE A 202 6.46 5.64 -9.62
C PHE A 202 5.30 4.71 -9.31
N VAL A 203 4.19 5.28 -8.82
CA VAL A 203 2.98 4.57 -8.42
C VAL A 203 1.92 4.74 -9.51
N HIS A 204 1.81 3.74 -10.40
CA HIS A 204 1.08 3.90 -11.65
C HIS A 204 0.60 2.57 -12.24
N GLY A 205 -0.45 2.62 -13.06
CA GLY A 205 -0.84 1.54 -13.97
C GLY A 205 -2.32 1.15 -13.91
N GLU A 206 -3.04 1.40 -12.81
CA GLU A 206 -4.43 0.95 -12.65
C GLU A 206 -5.36 1.53 -13.72
N GLN A 207 -5.06 2.73 -14.23
CA GLN A 207 -5.86 3.30 -15.32
C GLN A 207 -5.54 2.63 -16.65
N ASP A 208 -4.27 2.33 -16.91
CA ASP A 208 -3.86 1.60 -18.12
C ASP A 208 -4.46 0.18 -18.15
N ALA A 209 -4.51 -0.49 -17.01
CA ALA A 209 -5.08 -1.84 -16.87
C ALA A 209 -6.58 -1.95 -17.19
N LYS A 210 -7.26 -0.85 -17.51
CA LYS A 210 -8.65 -0.85 -17.97
C LYS A 210 -8.79 -1.06 -19.48
N PHE A 211 -7.73 -0.81 -20.27
CA PHE A 211 -7.80 -0.72 -21.72
C PHE A 211 -6.79 -1.65 -22.40
N ASP A 212 -7.27 -2.36 -23.42
CA ASP A 212 -6.48 -3.32 -24.18
C ASP A 212 -5.25 -2.66 -24.84
N ASP A 213 -5.45 -1.52 -25.52
CA ASP A 213 -4.40 -0.80 -26.23
C ASP A 213 -3.29 -0.27 -25.28
N ASN A 214 -3.66 0.10 -24.06
CA ASN A 214 -2.70 0.57 -23.07
C ASN A 214 -1.83 -0.59 -22.56
N MET A 215 -2.43 -1.74 -22.33
CA MET A 215 -1.71 -2.92 -21.85
C MET A 215 -0.74 -3.48 -22.90
N GLU A 216 -1.06 -3.34 -24.19
CA GLU A 216 -0.17 -3.76 -25.29
C GLU A 216 1.20 -3.09 -25.23
N ILE A 217 1.26 -1.87 -24.72
CA ILE A 217 2.51 -1.07 -24.71
C ILE A 217 3.09 -0.85 -23.32
N TYR A 218 2.38 -1.20 -22.22
CA TYR A 218 2.72 -0.78 -20.87
C TYR A 218 4.14 -1.15 -20.46
N GLU A 219 4.60 -2.37 -20.73
CA GLU A 219 5.95 -2.84 -20.39
C GLU A 219 7.04 -1.97 -21.02
N LYS A 220 6.93 -1.72 -22.33
CA LYS A 220 7.88 -0.88 -23.06
C LYS A 220 7.81 0.57 -22.65
N ALA A 221 6.60 1.10 -22.45
CA ALA A 221 6.40 2.49 -22.04
C ALA A 221 7.00 2.74 -20.66
N LEU A 222 6.81 1.85 -19.70
CA LEU A 222 7.40 1.93 -18.36
C LEU A 222 8.93 1.82 -18.42
N THR A 223 9.45 0.90 -19.24
CA THR A 223 10.89 0.72 -19.43
C THR A 223 11.53 1.98 -20.03
N HIS A 224 10.93 2.56 -21.06
CA HIS A 224 11.40 3.82 -21.67
C HIS A 224 11.35 4.98 -20.68
N PHE A 225 10.23 5.12 -19.94
CA PHE A 225 10.06 6.18 -18.96
C PHE A 225 11.16 6.16 -17.87
N ILE A 226 11.45 4.98 -17.31
CA ILE A 226 12.50 4.83 -16.29
C ILE A 226 13.87 5.21 -16.85
N ASN A 227 14.23 4.68 -18.02
CA ASN A 227 15.54 4.93 -18.62
C ASN A 227 15.70 6.40 -19.05
N ASP A 228 14.66 7.00 -19.61
CA ASP A 228 14.70 8.40 -20.05
C ASP A 228 14.72 9.36 -18.85
N PHE A 229 14.05 9.05 -17.73
CA PHE A 229 14.15 9.83 -16.49
C PHE A 229 15.59 9.84 -15.96
N ARG A 230 16.24 8.67 -15.90
CA ARG A 230 17.64 8.53 -15.50
C ARG A 230 18.57 9.32 -16.42
N SER A 231 18.40 9.15 -17.71
CA SER A 231 19.21 9.85 -18.73
C SER A 231 19.02 11.36 -18.65
N TYR A 232 17.79 11.84 -18.42
CA TYR A 232 17.49 13.26 -18.31
C TYR A 232 18.22 13.92 -17.12
N PHE A 233 18.26 13.23 -15.98
CA PHE A 233 18.95 13.72 -14.77
C PHE A 233 20.40 13.21 -14.65
N GLU A 234 20.94 12.58 -15.70
CA GLU A 234 22.34 12.18 -15.83
C GLU A 234 22.81 11.19 -14.76
N ASP A 235 21.92 10.31 -14.29
CA ASP A 235 22.22 9.22 -13.36
C ASP A 235 21.59 7.90 -13.83
N ASP A 236 22.34 7.13 -14.65
CA ASP A 236 21.90 5.84 -15.18
C ASP A 236 21.69 4.76 -14.09
N ASP A 237 22.25 4.97 -12.92
CA ASP A 237 22.19 4.05 -11.79
C ASP A 237 21.18 4.46 -10.71
N MET A 238 20.47 5.58 -10.89
CA MET A 238 19.46 6.09 -9.94
C MET A 238 18.47 5.01 -9.55
N PRO A 239 18.23 4.78 -8.25
CA PRO A 239 17.21 3.87 -7.77
C PRO A 239 15.81 4.28 -8.24
N VAL A 240 15.05 3.32 -8.76
CA VAL A 240 13.64 3.52 -9.09
C VAL A 240 12.80 2.46 -8.38
N VAL A 241 11.77 2.91 -7.69
CA VAL A 241 10.82 2.06 -6.99
C VAL A 241 9.48 2.13 -7.71
N ILE A 242 8.99 0.99 -8.16
CA ILE A 242 7.63 0.85 -8.68
C ILE A 242 6.78 0.07 -7.68
N THR A 243 5.47 0.23 -7.74
CA THR A 243 4.54 -0.47 -6.85
C THR A 243 3.66 -1.40 -7.65
N GLU A 244 3.38 -2.57 -7.11
CA GLU A 244 2.33 -3.42 -7.67
C GLU A 244 1.01 -2.65 -7.72
N ALA A 245 0.29 -2.77 -8.83
CA ALA A 245 -1.08 -2.29 -8.92
C ALA A 245 -1.98 -3.01 -7.92
N LEU A 246 -3.01 -2.32 -7.45
CA LEU A 246 -4.02 -2.91 -6.58
C LEU A 246 -4.70 -4.11 -7.26
N THR A 247 -4.89 -5.17 -6.50
CA THR A 247 -5.65 -6.34 -6.93
C THR A 247 -7.10 -5.93 -7.24
N ASN A 248 -7.62 -6.44 -8.36
CA ASN A 248 -9.01 -6.21 -8.80
C ASN A 248 -9.41 -4.73 -9.03
N SER A 249 -8.45 -3.81 -9.13
CA SER A 249 -8.73 -2.41 -9.43
C SER A 249 -9.16 -2.18 -10.89
N ALA A 250 -8.79 -3.09 -11.79
CA ALA A 250 -9.09 -3.00 -13.21
C ALA A 250 -9.13 -4.37 -13.90
N LYS A 251 -9.56 -4.40 -15.16
CA LYS A 251 -9.69 -5.62 -15.98
C LYS A 251 -8.40 -6.43 -16.04
N TYR A 252 -7.26 -5.77 -16.20
CA TYR A 252 -5.94 -6.38 -16.39
C TYR A 252 -5.02 -6.25 -15.17
N SER A 253 -5.58 -6.10 -13.95
CA SER A 253 -4.76 -5.89 -12.75
C SER A 253 -3.69 -6.96 -12.53
N ASN A 254 -4.00 -8.24 -12.74
CA ASN A 254 -3.04 -9.33 -12.55
C ASN A 254 -1.95 -9.30 -13.61
N GLU A 255 -2.31 -9.11 -14.89
CA GLU A 255 -1.35 -8.99 -15.99
C GLU A 255 -0.42 -7.79 -15.80
N LEU A 256 -0.97 -6.64 -15.36
CA LEU A 256 -0.19 -5.46 -15.03
C LEU A 256 0.85 -5.75 -13.93
N ARG A 257 0.46 -6.48 -12.87
CA ARG A 257 1.37 -6.86 -11.78
C ARG A 257 2.52 -7.74 -12.26
N ASP A 258 2.22 -8.68 -13.17
CA ASP A 258 3.25 -9.53 -13.79
C ASP A 258 4.21 -8.69 -14.64
N ILE A 259 3.71 -7.75 -15.42
CA ILE A 259 4.55 -6.80 -16.19
C ILE A 259 5.43 -5.95 -15.26
N GLN A 260 4.86 -5.39 -14.20
CA GLN A 260 5.63 -4.59 -13.24
C GLN A 260 6.74 -5.42 -12.58
N ALA A 261 6.46 -6.70 -12.26
CA ALA A 261 7.47 -7.61 -11.72
C ALA A 261 8.59 -7.92 -12.73
N ASN A 262 8.24 -8.11 -14.00
CA ASN A 262 9.21 -8.35 -15.07
C ASN A 262 10.12 -7.13 -15.27
N VAL A 263 9.55 -5.92 -15.38
CA VAL A 263 10.34 -4.68 -15.53
C VAL A 263 11.29 -4.48 -14.35
N ALA A 264 10.84 -4.73 -13.12
CA ALA A 264 11.70 -4.64 -11.94
C ALA A 264 12.83 -5.69 -11.94
N ALA A 265 12.59 -6.88 -12.49
CA ALA A 265 13.60 -7.93 -12.59
C ALA A 265 14.64 -7.69 -13.70
N GLU A 266 14.24 -7.01 -14.78
CA GLU A 266 15.09 -6.77 -15.95
C GLU A 266 15.96 -5.51 -15.83
N LEU A 267 15.45 -4.46 -15.20
CA LEU A 267 16.16 -3.19 -15.10
C LEU A 267 17.03 -3.14 -13.83
N LYS A 268 18.27 -2.68 -14.01
CA LYS A 268 19.19 -2.46 -12.90
C LYS A 268 18.64 -1.39 -11.94
N ASN A 269 18.76 -1.61 -10.64
CA ASN A 269 18.33 -0.68 -9.60
C ASN A 269 16.84 -0.28 -9.71
N VAL A 270 16.00 -1.18 -10.20
CA VAL A 270 14.54 -1.05 -10.12
C VAL A 270 14.01 -2.07 -9.15
N SER A 271 13.19 -1.63 -8.22
CA SER A 271 12.58 -2.48 -7.20
C SER A 271 11.06 -2.41 -7.27
N LEU A 272 10.39 -3.53 -6.95
CA LEU A 272 8.95 -3.63 -6.89
C LEU A 272 8.48 -3.75 -5.43
N ILE A 273 7.64 -2.82 -4.98
CA ILE A 273 6.93 -2.93 -3.71
C ILE A 273 5.66 -3.76 -3.91
N LYS A 274 5.56 -4.88 -3.20
CA LYS A 274 4.34 -5.67 -3.15
C LYS A 274 3.27 -4.99 -2.30
N THR A 275 2.02 -5.07 -2.75
CA THR A 275 0.87 -4.41 -2.13
C THR A 275 -0.23 -5.37 -1.72
N SER A 276 -0.04 -6.68 -1.86
CA SER A 276 -1.05 -7.70 -1.58
C SER A 276 -1.53 -7.73 -0.12
N ASP A 277 -0.72 -7.26 0.82
CA ASP A 277 -1.05 -7.13 2.25
C ASP A 277 -1.61 -5.74 2.63
N LEU A 278 -1.75 -4.85 1.65
CA LEU A 278 -2.32 -3.51 1.84
C LEU A 278 -3.79 -3.52 1.46
N TYR A 279 -4.60 -2.83 2.26
CA TYR A 279 -6.04 -2.74 2.03
C TYR A 279 -6.46 -1.37 1.51
N THR A 280 -7.60 -1.37 0.85
CA THR A 280 -8.14 -0.21 0.18
C THR A 280 -8.96 0.66 1.12
N ASN A 281 -9.22 1.87 0.67
CA ASN A 281 -10.17 2.77 1.30
C ASN A 281 -11.60 2.18 1.25
N THR A 282 -12.33 2.24 2.35
CA THR A 282 -13.69 1.70 2.44
C THR A 282 -14.71 2.38 1.53
N PHE A 283 -14.39 3.52 0.95
CA PHE A 283 -15.25 4.28 0.04
C PHE A 283 -14.81 4.23 -1.42
N GLU A 284 -13.54 3.94 -1.65
CA GLU A 284 -12.93 3.91 -2.98
C GLU A 284 -12.01 2.68 -3.10
N PRO A 285 -12.53 1.55 -3.59
CA PRO A 285 -11.83 0.26 -3.56
C PRO A 285 -10.59 0.19 -4.46
N TRP A 286 -10.36 1.17 -5.27
CA TRP A 286 -9.19 1.31 -6.14
C TRP A 286 -8.12 2.26 -5.60
N HIS A 287 -8.25 2.68 -4.33
CA HIS A 287 -7.25 3.49 -3.64
C HIS A 287 -6.92 2.92 -2.27
N PHE A 288 -5.69 3.09 -1.84
CA PHE A 288 -5.23 2.66 -0.52
C PHE A 288 -5.90 3.43 0.61
N GLY A 289 -6.24 2.76 1.69
CA GLY A 289 -6.67 3.37 2.95
C GLY A 289 -5.52 4.11 3.66
N ALA A 290 -5.84 4.88 4.70
CA ALA A 290 -4.89 5.75 5.39
C ALA A 290 -3.65 5.00 5.92
N GLN A 291 -3.88 3.92 6.66
CA GLN A 291 -2.78 3.11 7.19
C GLN A 291 -1.95 2.46 6.06
N SER A 292 -2.62 1.97 5.02
CA SER A 292 -1.94 1.36 3.87
C SER A 292 -1.08 2.36 3.09
N ASN A 293 -1.51 3.62 2.95
CA ASN A 293 -0.70 4.67 2.35
C ASN A 293 0.56 4.97 3.17
N ASN A 294 0.44 5.03 4.50
CA ASN A 294 1.61 5.22 5.37
C ASN A 294 2.58 4.04 5.25
N VAL A 295 2.08 2.80 5.28
CA VAL A 295 2.92 1.61 5.10
C VAL A 295 3.58 1.62 3.73
N LEU A 296 2.86 1.94 2.67
CA LEU A 296 3.41 2.04 1.31
C LEU A 296 4.52 3.09 1.24
N GLY A 297 4.30 4.27 1.79
CA GLY A 297 5.29 5.33 1.84
C GLY A 297 6.55 4.93 2.60
N ASN A 298 6.40 4.31 3.76
CA ASN A 298 7.54 3.79 4.54
C ASN A 298 8.34 2.74 3.77
N ARG A 299 7.68 1.83 3.04
CA ARG A 299 8.33 0.82 2.19
C ARG A 299 9.09 1.46 1.02
N ILE A 300 8.49 2.44 0.35
CA ILE A 300 9.12 3.19 -0.74
C ILE A 300 10.40 3.87 -0.24
N ALA A 301 10.33 4.59 0.87
CA ALA A 301 11.48 5.27 1.43
C ALA A 301 12.58 4.28 1.88
N ALA A 302 12.19 3.20 2.57
CA ALA A 302 13.13 2.15 2.98
C ALA A 302 13.84 1.49 1.80
N GLU A 303 13.12 1.28 0.70
CA GLU A 303 13.69 0.72 -0.52
C GLU A 303 14.71 1.68 -1.15
N ILE A 304 14.37 2.95 -1.33
CA ILE A 304 15.31 3.96 -1.87
C ILE A 304 16.54 4.09 -0.98
N ILE A 305 16.36 4.21 0.32
CA ILE A 305 17.47 4.32 1.28
C ILE A 305 18.38 3.07 1.24
N SER A 306 17.83 1.87 1.01
CA SER A 306 18.58 0.61 1.06
C SER A 306 19.76 0.54 0.08
N TYR A 307 19.76 1.37 -0.97
CA TYR A 307 20.87 1.44 -1.92
C TYR A 307 22.13 2.06 -1.29
N ASN A 308 21.97 3.01 -0.35
CA ASN A 308 23.07 3.72 0.31
C ASN A 308 22.83 3.91 1.81
N ASP A 309 22.23 2.93 2.51
CA ASP A 309 21.89 3.05 3.92
C ASP A 309 23.13 3.08 4.82
N THR A 310 23.29 4.17 5.56
CA THR A 310 24.37 4.35 6.55
C THR A 310 23.84 4.40 7.97
N ARG A 311 22.52 4.22 8.20
CA ARG A 311 21.94 4.23 9.54
C ARG A 311 22.49 3.08 10.37
N VAL A 312 22.68 3.32 11.65
CA VAL A 312 23.07 2.32 12.62
C VAL A 312 21.85 1.92 13.43
N ILE A 313 21.40 0.68 13.26
CA ILE A 313 20.24 0.15 13.98
C ILE A 313 20.64 -0.10 15.44
N GLU A 314 19.93 0.52 16.38
CA GLU A 314 20.05 0.31 17.81
C GLU A 314 19.12 -0.81 18.29
N SER A 315 17.86 -0.79 17.82
CA SER A 315 16.87 -1.85 18.13
C SER A 315 15.96 -2.12 16.94
N ILE A 316 15.39 -3.34 16.94
CA ILE A 316 14.28 -3.71 16.06
C ILE A 316 13.00 -3.55 16.87
N ASP A 317 12.05 -2.80 16.34
CA ASP A 317 10.84 -2.36 17.06
C ASP A 317 9.62 -3.25 16.73
N GLU A 318 9.83 -4.35 16.03
CA GLU A 318 8.76 -5.27 15.66
C GLU A 318 8.25 -6.06 16.86
N GLU A 319 6.92 -6.15 16.98
CA GLU A 319 6.27 -7.06 17.90
C GLU A 319 6.43 -8.52 17.46
N VAL A 320 6.09 -9.47 18.35
CA VAL A 320 6.09 -10.90 18.01
C VAL A 320 5.16 -11.16 16.83
N LEU A 321 5.73 -11.59 15.71
CA LEU A 321 4.94 -11.90 14.52
C LEU A 321 4.27 -13.27 14.66
N ASN A 322 2.94 -13.29 14.63
CA ASN A 322 2.19 -14.53 14.60
C ASN A 322 2.12 -15.10 13.18
N VAL A 323 2.53 -16.34 13.00
CA VAL A 323 2.55 -17.04 11.70
C VAL A 323 1.72 -18.33 11.76
N PRO A 324 1.05 -18.73 10.65
CA PRO A 324 0.20 -19.89 10.63
C PRO A 324 0.97 -21.21 10.79
N TYR A 325 0.33 -22.18 11.48
CA TYR A 325 0.85 -23.52 11.63
C TYR A 325 0.72 -24.34 10.33
N GLY A 326 1.75 -25.13 10.04
CA GLY A 326 1.73 -26.10 8.94
C GLY A 326 2.12 -25.54 7.58
N VAL A 327 2.21 -24.22 7.43
CA VAL A 327 2.55 -23.55 6.18
C VAL A 327 3.69 -22.55 6.40
N LYS A 328 4.66 -22.57 5.49
CA LYS A 328 5.69 -21.56 5.45
C LYS A 328 5.17 -20.34 4.70
N VAL A 329 5.09 -19.22 5.39
CA VAL A 329 4.69 -17.92 4.81
C VAL A 329 5.90 -17.02 4.61
N ASP A 330 5.75 -16.03 3.73
CA ASP A 330 6.73 -14.98 3.56
C ASP A 330 6.70 -14.04 4.77
N LEU A 331 7.86 -13.80 5.36
CA LEU A 331 8.01 -12.85 6.46
C LEU A 331 8.13 -11.41 5.91
N PRO A 332 7.89 -10.38 6.73
CA PRO A 332 7.88 -9.00 6.28
C PRO A 332 9.17 -8.59 5.56
N GLN A 333 9.05 -7.99 4.38
CA GLN A 333 10.21 -7.50 3.62
C GLN A 333 10.82 -6.23 4.24
N TYR A 334 10.07 -5.56 5.10
CA TYR A 334 10.49 -4.35 5.80
C TYR A 334 10.14 -4.48 7.26
N VAL A 335 11.06 -4.08 8.13
CA VAL A 335 10.87 -4.07 9.59
C VAL A 335 11.14 -2.68 10.14
N LYS A 336 10.39 -2.29 11.17
CA LYS A 336 10.59 -1.03 11.87
C LYS A 336 11.79 -1.16 12.81
N ALA A 337 12.64 -0.13 12.82
CA ALA A 337 13.83 -0.07 13.65
C ALA A 337 14.01 1.33 14.24
N THR A 338 14.60 1.41 15.42
CA THR A 338 15.13 2.63 16.01
C THR A 338 16.64 2.69 15.76
N PHE A 339 17.12 3.88 15.40
CA PHE A 339 18.52 4.13 15.03
C PHE A 339 19.27 4.88 16.14
N ASP A 340 20.59 4.93 16.06
CA ASP A 340 21.48 5.59 17.01
C ASP A 340 21.27 7.12 17.10
N ASN A 341 20.58 7.70 16.13
CA ASN A 341 20.12 9.09 16.14
C ASN A 341 18.75 9.29 16.82
N TYR A 342 18.19 8.25 17.43
CA TYR A 342 16.89 8.20 18.11
C TYR A 342 15.66 8.32 17.21
N TYR A 343 15.81 8.39 15.89
CA TYR A 343 14.68 8.29 14.96
C TYR A 343 14.28 6.85 14.74
N SER A 344 13.01 6.64 14.49
CA SER A 344 12.50 5.34 14.02
C SER A 344 12.14 5.41 12.54
N GLY A 345 12.30 4.29 11.85
CA GLY A 345 11.96 4.17 10.44
C GLY A 345 12.04 2.72 9.99
N TYR A 346 11.77 2.48 8.73
CA TYR A 346 11.80 1.12 8.19
C TYR A 346 13.15 0.81 7.55
N VAL A 347 13.52 -0.47 7.61
CA VAL A 347 14.67 -1.04 6.90
C VAL A 347 14.24 -2.22 6.06
N LYS A 348 14.89 -2.39 4.90
CA LYS A 348 14.67 -3.54 4.02
C LYS A 348 15.37 -4.76 4.58
N VAL A 349 14.68 -5.89 4.59
CA VAL A 349 15.24 -7.20 4.93
C VAL A 349 15.71 -7.88 3.65
N GLU A 350 16.96 -8.26 3.61
CA GLU A 350 17.57 -8.96 2.47
C GLU A 350 17.24 -10.45 2.47
N GLU A 351 17.33 -11.09 3.64
CA GLU A 351 17.01 -12.50 3.79
C GLU A 351 16.63 -12.86 5.23
N TYR A 352 15.83 -13.90 5.39
CA TYR A 352 15.51 -14.53 6.67
C TYR A 352 16.13 -15.92 6.79
N SER A 353 16.53 -16.30 8.01
CA SER A 353 16.77 -17.71 8.31
C SER A 353 15.46 -18.49 8.27
N SER A 354 15.57 -19.82 8.12
CA SER A 354 14.37 -20.67 8.13
C SER A 354 13.80 -20.82 9.53
N TYR A 355 12.48 -20.93 9.63
CA TYR A 355 11.76 -21.40 10.80
C TYR A 355 11.03 -22.71 10.49
N ASP A 356 10.56 -23.39 11.52
CA ASP A 356 9.79 -24.64 11.38
C ASP A 356 8.28 -24.35 11.56
N PRO A 357 7.51 -24.28 10.46
CA PRO A 357 6.08 -24.00 10.54
C PRO A 357 5.27 -25.14 11.19
N SER A 358 5.83 -26.35 11.33
CA SER A 358 5.19 -27.48 11.98
C SER A 358 5.39 -27.52 13.51
N ARG A 359 6.18 -26.60 14.06
CA ARG A 359 6.45 -26.49 15.49
C ARG A 359 5.72 -25.31 16.10
N LEU A 360 4.62 -25.58 16.81
CA LEU A 360 3.86 -24.57 17.54
C LEU A 360 4.70 -23.81 18.59
N GLY A 361 4.38 -22.54 18.79
CA GLY A 361 4.95 -21.68 19.79
C GLY A 361 6.08 -20.79 19.28
N ALA A 362 6.77 -20.16 20.24
CA ALA A 362 7.80 -19.16 19.94
C ALA A 362 9.04 -19.74 19.26
N GLN A 363 9.52 -19.04 18.25
CA GLN A 363 10.78 -19.30 17.56
C GLN A 363 11.47 -17.95 17.30
N GLU A 364 12.80 -17.96 17.30
CA GLU A 364 13.61 -16.83 16.90
C GLU A 364 14.05 -17.05 15.44
N VAL A 365 13.90 -16.02 14.62
CA VAL A 365 14.30 -16.01 13.21
C VAL A 365 15.32 -14.90 13.02
N ASN A 366 16.50 -15.28 12.54
CA ASN A 366 17.50 -14.28 12.17
C ASN A 366 17.19 -13.71 10.79
N PHE A 367 17.49 -12.43 10.62
CA PHE A 367 17.39 -11.76 9.34
C PHE A 367 18.57 -10.81 9.10
N LYS A 368 18.82 -10.48 7.84
CA LYS A 368 19.91 -9.61 7.45
C LYS A 368 19.40 -8.32 6.86
N VAL A 369 20.05 -7.23 7.23
CA VAL A 369 19.87 -5.88 6.69
C VAL A 369 21.18 -5.45 6.06
N LYS A 370 21.09 -4.84 4.87
CA LYS A 370 22.24 -4.21 4.22
C LYS A 370 22.54 -2.87 4.91
N THR A 371 23.78 -2.66 5.31
CA THR A 371 24.26 -1.42 5.91
C THR A 371 25.54 -0.99 5.17
N SER A 372 26.05 0.20 5.44
CA SER A 372 27.34 0.67 4.89
C SER A 372 28.52 -0.28 5.19
N ASP A 373 28.46 -0.98 6.32
CA ASP A 373 29.49 -1.94 6.76
C ASP A 373 29.27 -3.36 6.20
N GLY A 374 28.27 -3.54 5.33
CA GLY A 374 27.86 -4.82 4.77
C GLY A 374 26.59 -5.37 5.40
N LEU A 375 26.34 -6.68 5.23
CA LEU A 375 25.16 -7.34 5.81
C LEU A 375 25.34 -7.54 7.31
N LYS A 376 24.44 -6.97 8.11
CA LYS A 376 24.33 -7.20 9.56
C LYS A 376 23.15 -8.08 9.89
N GLU A 377 23.34 -8.96 10.89
CA GLU A 377 22.32 -9.91 11.33
C GLU A 377 21.59 -9.37 12.58
N TYR A 378 20.27 -9.50 12.55
CA TYR A 378 19.34 -9.17 13.64
C TYR A 378 18.39 -10.34 13.85
N SER A 379 17.57 -10.31 14.90
CA SER A 379 16.58 -11.34 15.17
C SER A 379 15.18 -10.77 15.35
N LEU A 380 14.19 -11.57 14.96
CA LEU A 380 12.77 -11.34 15.13
C LEU A 380 12.17 -12.54 15.84
N ASN A 381 11.29 -12.29 16.81
CA ASN A 381 10.52 -13.34 17.44
C ASN A 381 9.26 -13.62 16.64
N ILE A 382 9.05 -14.88 16.30
CA ILE A 382 7.79 -15.34 15.71
C ILE A 382 7.10 -16.32 16.64
N ASN A 383 5.78 -16.43 16.50
CA ASN A 383 4.97 -17.42 17.22
C ASN A 383 4.14 -18.21 16.20
N VAL A 384 4.49 -19.48 16.00
CA VAL A 384 3.71 -20.37 15.12
C VAL A 384 2.45 -20.80 15.82
N SER A 385 1.30 -20.53 15.25
CA SER A 385 -0.01 -20.73 15.86
C SER A 385 -1.02 -21.36 14.91
N ASP A 386 -1.81 -22.30 15.40
CA ASP A 386 -2.98 -22.88 14.71
C ASP A 386 -4.24 -22.00 14.80
N LYS A 387 -4.08 -20.83 15.38
CA LYS A 387 -5.16 -19.82 15.57
C LYS A 387 -4.94 -18.56 14.72
N VAL A 388 -4.09 -18.64 13.71
CA VAL A 388 -3.71 -17.52 12.84
C VAL A 388 -3.72 -17.97 11.40
N ALA A 389 -4.18 -17.10 10.51
CA ALA A 389 -3.94 -17.17 9.07
C ALA A 389 -3.36 -15.84 8.57
N TYR A 390 -2.67 -15.86 7.46
CA TYR A 390 -2.35 -14.64 6.72
C TYR A 390 -3.51 -14.28 5.81
N VAL A 391 -3.69 -13.00 5.60
CA VAL A 391 -4.67 -12.47 4.67
C VAL A 391 -3.87 -11.94 3.48
N ASP A 392 -3.54 -12.84 2.54
CA ASP A 392 -2.62 -12.55 1.42
C ASP A 392 -3.13 -13.05 0.05
N GLY A 393 -4.39 -13.48 -0.02
CA GLY A 393 -5.03 -14.01 -1.24
C GLY A 393 -4.72 -15.47 -1.51
N LYS A 394 -4.17 -16.22 -0.53
CA LYS A 394 -3.87 -17.64 -0.66
C LYS A 394 -4.58 -18.43 0.42
N LEU A 395 -5.00 -19.63 0.08
CA LEU A 395 -5.70 -20.53 1.02
C LEU A 395 -4.80 -21.63 1.57
N SER A 396 -3.49 -21.56 1.36
CA SER A 396 -2.55 -22.60 1.75
C SER A 396 -2.55 -22.92 3.24
N GLU A 397 -2.72 -21.91 4.10
CA GLU A 397 -2.77 -22.02 5.56
C GLU A 397 -4.06 -22.61 6.07
N TYR A 398 -5.10 -22.61 5.26
CA TYR A 398 -6.37 -23.25 5.59
C TYR A 398 -6.40 -24.74 5.29
N GLY A 399 -5.32 -25.34 4.74
CA GLY A 399 -5.26 -26.74 4.36
C GLY A 399 -5.50 -27.75 5.49
N SER A 400 -5.27 -27.36 6.76
CA SER A 400 -5.59 -28.16 7.95
C SER A 400 -6.92 -27.80 8.61
N VAL A 401 -7.59 -26.78 8.11
CA VAL A 401 -8.85 -26.25 8.67
C VAL A 401 -10.03 -27.01 8.05
N LYS A 402 -11.12 -27.13 8.80
CA LYS A 402 -12.33 -27.75 8.29
C LYS A 402 -12.86 -26.99 7.08
N LYS A 403 -12.96 -27.70 5.97
CA LYS A 403 -13.63 -27.25 4.75
C LYS A 403 -15.14 -27.34 4.94
N ASN A 404 -15.84 -26.26 4.66
CA ASN A 404 -17.30 -26.22 4.65
C ASN A 404 -17.75 -25.96 3.20
N ASP A 405 -18.38 -26.94 2.57
CA ASP A 405 -18.89 -26.78 1.21
C ASP A 405 -20.03 -25.75 1.18
N LEU A 406 -19.92 -24.76 0.34
CA LEU A 406 -21.00 -23.82 0.05
C LEU A 406 -22.05 -24.50 -0.84
N PRO A 407 -23.36 -24.33 -0.54
CA PRO A 407 -24.42 -24.99 -1.28
C PRO A 407 -24.43 -24.64 -2.76
N GLY A 408 -24.97 -25.57 -3.58
CA GLY A 408 -25.06 -25.37 -5.03
C GLY A 408 -23.75 -25.55 -5.80
N GLY A 409 -22.67 -25.95 -5.12
CA GLY A 409 -21.33 -26.04 -5.74
C GLY A 409 -20.66 -24.69 -5.89
N LEU A 410 -21.14 -23.68 -5.16
CA LEU A 410 -20.62 -22.32 -5.20
C LEU A 410 -19.17 -22.21 -4.70
N GLY A 411 -18.68 -23.17 -3.91
CA GLY A 411 -17.31 -23.16 -3.45
C GLY A 411 -17.14 -23.63 -2.01
N ASP A 412 -16.11 -23.12 -1.36
CA ASP A 412 -15.64 -23.59 -0.08
C ASP A 412 -15.45 -22.42 0.90
N LEU A 413 -15.74 -22.70 2.17
CA LEU A 413 -15.63 -21.73 3.28
C LEU A 413 -14.75 -22.31 4.38
N TYR A 414 -13.84 -21.50 4.89
CA TYR A 414 -12.90 -21.83 5.96
C TYR A 414 -12.96 -20.79 7.07
N LEU A 415 -12.89 -21.24 8.33
CA LEU A 415 -12.89 -20.35 9.49
C LEU A 415 -11.83 -20.79 10.49
N ILE A 416 -11.09 -19.82 11.03
CA ILE A 416 -10.20 -20.01 12.17
C ILE A 416 -10.65 -19.08 13.30
N LYS A 417 -10.93 -19.68 14.47
CA LYS A 417 -11.15 -18.96 15.70
C LYS A 417 -9.81 -18.58 16.32
N GLY A 418 -9.37 -17.36 16.02
CA GLY A 418 -8.14 -16.80 16.57
C GLY A 418 -8.25 -16.44 18.04
N GLU A 419 -7.16 -15.99 18.64
CA GLU A 419 -7.15 -15.51 20.03
C GLU A 419 -7.88 -14.19 20.19
N ASN A 420 -7.68 -13.26 19.26
CA ASN A 420 -8.18 -11.89 19.33
C ASN A 420 -9.24 -11.58 18.27
N GLY A 421 -9.47 -12.47 17.31
CA GLY A 421 -10.38 -12.22 16.20
C GLY A 421 -10.72 -13.48 15.41
N LEU A 422 -11.54 -13.29 14.39
CA LEU A 422 -12.03 -14.33 13.51
C LEU A 422 -11.35 -14.20 12.13
N TYR A 423 -10.81 -15.29 11.62
CA TYR A 423 -10.36 -15.42 10.24
C TYR A 423 -11.41 -16.15 9.44
N ILE A 424 -11.77 -15.62 8.30
CA ILE A 424 -12.74 -16.20 7.37
C ILE A 424 -12.10 -16.17 5.99
N ALA A 425 -12.12 -17.31 5.31
CA ALA A 425 -11.72 -17.38 3.91
C ALA A 425 -12.74 -18.14 3.10
N ALA A 426 -12.94 -17.76 1.86
CA ALA A 426 -13.78 -18.48 0.92
C ALA A 426 -13.14 -18.53 -0.47
N GLU A 427 -13.34 -19.68 -1.13
CA GLU A 427 -13.09 -19.87 -2.54
C GLU A 427 -14.45 -20.02 -3.22
N ILE A 428 -14.78 -19.06 -4.07
CA ILE A 428 -16.08 -18.99 -4.75
C ILE A 428 -15.88 -19.38 -6.21
N ASN A 429 -16.63 -20.38 -6.67
CA ASN A 429 -16.67 -20.81 -8.06
C ASN A 429 -17.68 -19.96 -8.82
N ASP A 430 -17.21 -18.92 -9.47
CA ASP A 430 -18.06 -18.04 -10.27
C ASP A 430 -17.40 -17.77 -11.61
N SER A 431 -18.12 -18.09 -12.67
CA SER A 431 -17.61 -17.98 -14.05
C SER A 431 -17.70 -16.57 -14.62
N GLU A 432 -18.33 -15.63 -13.92
CA GLU A 432 -18.54 -14.27 -14.38
C GLU A 432 -18.48 -13.27 -13.22
N ILE A 433 -17.28 -12.88 -12.83
CA ILE A 433 -17.06 -11.91 -11.73
C ILE A 433 -17.24 -10.46 -12.20
N TRP A 434 -18.04 -9.71 -11.48
CA TRP A 434 -18.26 -8.28 -11.69
C TRP A 434 -17.63 -7.43 -10.60
N THR A 435 -16.78 -6.46 -11.00
CA THR A 435 -16.03 -5.57 -10.10
C THR A 435 -16.26 -4.09 -10.45
N ASP A 436 -17.44 -3.71 -10.93
CA ASP A 436 -17.77 -2.34 -11.33
C ASP A 436 -18.03 -1.47 -10.09
N GLY A 437 -16.96 -0.92 -9.54
CA GLY A 437 -16.99 -0.13 -8.31
C GLY A 437 -17.73 1.21 -8.39
N GLU A 438 -18.02 1.76 -9.60
CA GLU A 438 -18.60 3.10 -9.71
C GLU A 438 -20.00 3.23 -9.09
N ASN A 439 -20.79 2.19 -9.09
CA ASN A 439 -22.14 2.23 -8.56
C ASN A 439 -22.27 1.85 -7.08
N TRP A 440 -21.20 1.41 -6.45
CA TRP A 440 -21.16 1.25 -5.00
C TRP A 440 -21.40 2.58 -4.26
N LYS A 441 -21.05 3.71 -4.88
CA LYS A 441 -21.30 5.06 -4.35
C LYS A 441 -22.77 5.42 -4.26
N LYS A 442 -23.66 4.68 -4.91
CA LYS A 442 -25.07 5.05 -5.08
C LYS A 442 -26.05 4.10 -4.39
N GLY A 443 -25.59 2.99 -3.82
CA GLY A 443 -26.50 1.93 -3.45
C GLY A 443 -26.41 1.43 -2.04
N ASP A 444 -27.56 1.04 -1.58
CA ASP A 444 -27.79 0.18 -0.43
C ASP A 444 -27.11 -1.18 -0.63
N MET A 445 -26.68 -1.83 0.45
CA MET A 445 -26.54 -3.28 0.42
C MET A 445 -27.87 -3.86 -0.07
N GLY A 446 -27.84 -4.55 -1.21
CA GLY A 446 -29.06 -5.01 -1.87
C GLY A 446 -29.54 -4.15 -3.02
N GLN A 447 -28.88 -3.04 -3.39
CA GLN A 447 -29.00 -2.55 -4.75
C GLN A 447 -28.15 -3.43 -5.67
N LYS A 448 -28.83 -4.41 -6.17
CA LYS A 448 -28.44 -5.36 -7.18
C LYS A 448 -27.85 -4.59 -8.34
N GLY A 449 -26.57 -4.76 -8.60
CA GLY A 449 -26.27 -4.28 -9.87
C GLY A 449 -24.86 -4.16 -10.37
N ASN A 450 -23.79 -4.34 -9.53
CA ASN A 450 -22.50 -4.06 -10.13
C ASN A 450 -21.29 -4.83 -9.61
N ASN A 451 -21.37 -5.44 -8.44
CA ASN A 451 -20.29 -6.27 -7.89
C ASN A 451 -20.86 -7.56 -7.33
N ASP A 452 -20.07 -8.61 -7.38
CA ASP A 452 -20.36 -9.82 -6.60
C ASP A 452 -19.93 -9.57 -5.17
N ASP A 453 -20.82 -9.87 -4.23
CA ASP A 453 -20.62 -9.56 -2.84
C ASP A 453 -20.77 -10.81 -1.96
N PHE A 454 -19.78 -11.07 -1.11
CA PHE A 454 -19.90 -12.06 -0.05
C PHE A 454 -20.25 -11.38 1.26
N ILE A 455 -21.41 -11.71 1.80
CA ILE A 455 -21.98 -11.04 2.97
C ILE A 455 -22.05 -12.02 4.13
N ILE A 456 -21.52 -11.60 5.28
CA ILE A 456 -21.50 -12.39 6.51
C ILE A 456 -22.35 -11.67 7.55
N TYR A 457 -23.39 -12.34 8.00
CA TYR A 457 -24.21 -11.91 9.13
C TYR A 457 -23.73 -12.63 10.38
N LEU A 458 -23.29 -11.86 11.36
CA LEU A 458 -22.65 -12.37 12.55
C LEU A 458 -23.33 -11.82 13.79
N THR A 459 -23.56 -12.67 14.79
CA THR A 459 -24.13 -12.30 16.08
C THR A 459 -23.50 -13.11 17.21
N ASP A 460 -23.61 -12.62 18.42
CA ASP A 460 -23.32 -13.38 19.63
C ASP A 460 -24.63 -13.86 20.29
N SER A 461 -24.56 -14.40 21.49
CA SER A 461 -25.72 -14.94 22.25
C SER A 461 -26.78 -13.92 22.62
N THR A 462 -26.54 -12.63 22.39
CA THR A 462 -27.46 -11.55 22.82
C THR A 462 -28.57 -11.25 21.83
N ALA A 463 -28.65 -11.99 20.75
CA ALA A 463 -29.73 -12.17 19.78
C ALA A 463 -30.35 -10.91 19.12
N ASP A 464 -30.36 -9.77 19.80
CA ASP A 464 -31.04 -8.56 19.29
C ASP A 464 -30.19 -7.69 18.34
N LYS A 465 -28.91 -8.03 18.17
CA LYS A 465 -27.96 -7.23 17.40
C LYS A 465 -27.09 -8.13 16.56
N ARG A 466 -26.88 -7.73 15.32
CA ARG A 466 -25.94 -8.38 14.41
C ARG A 466 -24.95 -7.39 13.83
N THR A 467 -23.76 -7.86 13.56
CA THR A 467 -22.78 -7.20 12.68
C THR A 467 -22.89 -7.83 11.31
N THR A 468 -22.87 -7.00 10.27
CA THR A 468 -22.85 -7.46 8.89
C THR A 468 -21.53 -7.04 8.28
N LEU A 469 -20.82 -8.00 7.71
CA LEU A 469 -19.59 -7.80 6.97
C LEU A 469 -19.93 -8.04 5.49
N CYS A 470 -19.57 -7.12 4.61
CA CYS A 470 -19.76 -7.26 3.19
C CYS A 470 -18.41 -7.12 2.50
N ILE A 471 -17.97 -8.15 1.82
CA ILE A 471 -16.72 -8.20 1.08
C ILE A 471 -17.07 -8.28 -0.39
N SER A 472 -16.65 -7.25 -1.13
CA SER A 472 -16.94 -7.13 -2.56
C SER A 472 -15.81 -7.70 -3.41
N SER A 473 -16.16 -8.27 -4.56
CA SER A 473 -15.23 -8.64 -5.62
C SER A 473 -14.33 -7.48 -6.07
N ALA A 474 -14.78 -6.24 -5.90
CA ALA A 474 -14.00 -5.04 -6.13
C ALA A 474 -12.94 -4.74 -5.05
N ASN A 475 -12.61 -5.73 -4.21
CA ASN A 475 -11.68 -5.58 -3.07
C ASN A 475 -12.11 -4.50 -2.09
N LEU A 476 -13.36 -4.54 -1.66
CA LEU A 476 -13.94 -3.59 -0.74
C LEU A 476 -14.56 -4.31 0.46
N LEU A 477 -14.21 -3.88 1.66
CA LEU A 477 -14.83 -4.34 2.90
C LEU A 477 -15.72 -3.25 3.49
N ARG A 478 -16.96 -3.61 3.80
CA ARG A 478 -17.88 -2.78 4.59
C ARG A 478 -18.34 -3.50 5.83
N ILE A 479 -18.33 -2.80 6.94
CA ILE A 479 -18.71 -3.33 8.25
C ILE A 479 -19.84 -2.47 8.79
N TYR A 480 -20.97 -3.10 9.03
CA TYR A 480 -22.16 -2.47 9.58
C TYR A 480 -22.32 -2.95 11.03
N GLY A 481 -22.12 -2.01 11.94
CA GLY A 481 -21.86 -2.35 13.32
C GLY A 481 -23.06 -2.31 14.24
N ASN A 482 -22.82 -2.73 15.43
CA ASN A 482 -23.57 -2.79 16.68
C ASN A 482 -24.84 -1.97 16.76
N GLY A 483 -25.99 -2.65 16.79
CA GLY A 483 -27.29 -2.05 17.10
C GLY A 483 -28.32 -2.13 16.00
N LEU A 484 -27.99 -2.74 14.86
CA LEU A 484 -29.01 -3.06 13.87
C LEU A 484 -29.83 -4.25 14.37
N SER A 485 -31.13 -4.07 14.45
CA SER A 485 -32.10 -5.13 14.70
C SER A 485 -31.96 -6.21 13.62
N LEU A 486 -32.24 -7.46 13.97
CA LEU A 486 -32.32 -8.56 12.98
C LEU A 486 -33.47 -8.37 11.97
N ASN A 487 -34.31 -7.36 12.13
CA ASN A 487 -35.39 -7.06 11.21
C ASN A 487 -34.87 -6.41 9.93
N SER A 488 -35.17 -7.02 8.82
CA SER A 488 -34.72 -6.62 7.48
C SER A 488 -35.13 -5.20 7.04
N GLU A 489 -36.11 -4.59 7.70
CA GLU A 489 -36.53 -3.21 7.43
C GLU A 489 -35.59 -2.14 7.98
N ASP A 490 -34.72 -2.49 8.92
CA ASP A 490 -33.76 -1.57 9.52
C ASP A 490 -32.41 -1.49 8.79
N ILE A 491 -32.22 -2.32 7.76
CA ILE A 491 -31.04 -2.28 6.89
C ILE A 491 -31.29 -1.29 5.75
N LYS A 492 -31.65 -0.07 6.08
CA LYS A 492 -31.55 1.04 5.14
C LYS A 492 -30.16 1.64 5.25
N LEU A 493 -29.36 1.28 4.30
CA LEU A 493 -28.01 1.81 4.12
C LEU A 493 -28.14 3.09 3.32
N GLU A 494 -28.30 4.19 4.02
CA GLU A 494 -28.21 5.50 3.37
C GLU A 494 -26.74 5.83 3.12
N TYR A 495 -26.40 5.93 1.85
CA TYR A 495 -25.12 6.40 1.38
C TYR A 495 -24.87 7.84 1.88
N GLY A 496 -23.68 8.08 2.44
CA GLY A 496 -23.25 9.42 2.84
C GLY A 496 -23.48 9.79 4.30
N ASN A 497 -24.12 8.95 5.10
CA ASN A 497 -24.22 9.18 6.55
C ASN A 497 -23.15 8.37 7.28
N LYS A 498 -22.25 9.06 7.96
CA LYS A 498 -21.15 8.51 8.80
C LYS A 498 -21.60 7.55 9.92
N VAL A 499 -22.88 7.27 10.03
CA VAL A 499 -23.48 6.43 11.06
C VAL A 499 -23.25 4.93 10.86
N TYR A 500 -22.86 4.51 9.63
CA TYR A 500 -22.82 3.09 9.26
C TYR A 500 -21.44 2.45 9.34
N ASN A 501 -20.39 3.22 9.27
CA ASN A 501 -19.05 2.71 9.48
C ASN A 501 -18.71 2.79 10.96
N LYS A 502 -18.86 1.65 11.64
CA LYS A 502 -18.14 1.48 12.89
C LYS A 502 -16.67 1.70 12.56
N LYS A 503 -16.01 2.62 13.24
CA LYS A 503 -14.57 2.72 13.16
C LYS A 503 -13.99 1.39 13.62
N VAL A 504 -13.40 0.64 12.69
CA VAL A 504 -12.67 -0.60 12.97
C VAL A 504 -11.19 -0.30 12.89
N GLU A 505 -10.44 -0.86 13.81
CA GLU A 505 -9.03 -0.54 14.01
C GLU A 505 -8.12 -1.75 13.74
N ASP A 506 -8.65 -2.98 13.92
CA ASP A 506 -7.88 -4.22 13.82
C ASP A 506 -8.58 -5.21 12.90
N TYR A 507 -8.33 -5.04 11.61
CA TYR A 507 -8.86 -5.89 10.55
C TYR A 507 -7.89 -5.97 9.38
N LYS A 508 -8.01 -7.05 8.62
CA LYS A 508 -7.33 -7.24 7.33
C LYS A 508 -8.28 -7.94 6.38
N TYR A 509 -8.22 -7.64 5.10
CA TYR A 509 -8.96 -8.38 4.09
C TYR A 509 -8.20 -8.38 2.76
N HIS A 510 -8.48 -9.40 1.96
CA HIS A 510 -7.93 -9.54 0.63
C HIS A 510 -8.95 -10.23 -0.28
N VAL A 511 -9.06 -9.76 -1.52
CA VAL A 511 -9.93 -10.35 -2.52
C VAL A 511 -9.16 -10.47 -3.83
N THR A 512 -9.11 -11.68 -4.38
CA THR A 512 -8.45 -11.97 -5.66
C THR A 512 -9.45 -12.61 -6.62
N THR A 513 -9.66 -12.00 -7.77
CA THR A 513 -10.38 -12.62 -8.88
C THR A 513 -9.45 -13.57 -9.63
N GLN A 514 -9.89 -14.79 -9.87
CA GLN A 514 -9.19 -15.78 -10.69
C GLN A 514 -9.69 -15.64 -12.13
N GLY A 515 -8.82 -15.28 -13.07
CA GLY A 515 -9.20 -14.98 -14.45
C GLY A 515 -9.58 -13.50 -14.66
N LEU A 516 -10.47 -13.24 -15.61
CA LEU A 516 -10.89 -11.89 -16.01
C LEU A 516 -12.21 -11.50 -15.36
N ALA A 517 -12.29 -10.27 -14.85
CA ALA A 517 -13.53 -9.69 -14.33
C ALA A 517 -14.31 -8.91 -15.41
N ASN A 518 -15.48 -8.39 -15.05
CA ASN A 518 -16.30 -7.47 -15.85
C ASN A 518 -16.70 -8.01 -17.24
N GLY A 519 -17.21 -9.26 -17.26
CA GLY A 519 -17.69 -9.93 -18.48
C GLY A 519 -16.62 -10.73 -19.21
N GLY A 520 -15.41 -10.87 -18.63
CA GLY A 520 -14.40 -11.85 -19.06
C GLY A 520 -14.67 -13.23 -18.45
N ALA A 521 -13.92 -14.23 -18.91
CA ALA A 521 -13.99 -15.58 -18.33
C ALA A 521 -13.28 -15.57 -16.96
N SER A 522 -14.02 -15.86 -15.91
CA SER A 522 -13.51 -16.02 -14.55
C SER A 522 -13.44 -17.51 -14.17
N GLU A 523 -12.47 -17.86 -13.31
CA GLU A 523 -12.41 -19.17 -12.65
C GLU A 523 -12.95 -19.08 -11.22
N GLY A 524 -13.26 -17.86 -10.74
CA GLY A 524 -13.83 -17.62 -9.43
C GLY A 524 -13.15 -16.49 -8.66
N LEU A 525 -13.37 -16.51 -7.36
CA LEU A 525 -12.97 -15.48 -6.42
C LEU A 525 -12.40 -16.12 -5.16
N ILE A 526 -11.24 -15.68 -4.70
CA ILE A 526 -10.73 -15.95 -3.36
C ILE A 526 -10.91 -14.71 -2.51
N LEU A 527 -11.48 -14.89 -1.35
CA LEU A 527 -11.59 -13.82 -0.35
C LEU A 527 -11.06 -14.30 1.00
N GLU A 528 -10.43 -13.39 1.71
CA GLU A 528 -9.95 -13.58 3.07
C GLU A 528 -10.27 -12.36 3.92
N LEU A 529 -10.59 -12.60 5.17
CA LEU A 529 -10.88 -11.56 6.15
C LEU A 529 -10.35 -11.99 7.52
N TYR A 530 -9.64 -11.09 8.19
CA TYR A 530 -9.45 -11.07 9.62
C TYR A 530 -10.18 -9.87 10.21
N ILE A 531 -10.86 -10.07 11.33
CA ILE A 531 -11.44 -8.97 12.11
C ILE A 531 -11.42 -9.30 13.60
N SER A 532 -11.01 -8.32 14.40
CA SER A 532 -10.91 -8.51 15.86
C SER A 532 -12.29 -8.66 16.52
N TYR A 533 -12.36 -9.46 17.58
CA TYR A 533 -13.56 -9.56 18.41
C TYR A 533 -13.95 -8.23 19.05
N LYS A 534 -12.94 -7.40 19.39
CA LYS A 534 -13.15 -6.03 19.87
C LYS A 534 -13.93 -5.20 18.86
N ASP A 535 -13.54 -5.24 17.61
CA ASP A 535 -14.20 -4.50 16.54
C ASP A 535 -15.57 -5.06 16.18
N LEU A 536 -15.75 -6.35 16.28
CA LEU A 536 -17.06 -6.98 16.17
C LEU A 536 -17.98 -6.68 17.38
N GLY A 537 -17.42 -6.23 18.50
CA GLY A 537 -18.14 -6.03 19.75
C GLY A 537 -18.54 -7.34 20.43
N ILE A 538 -17.79 -8.41 20.15
CA ILE A 538 -18.00 -9.75 20.67
C ILE A 538 -17.19 -9.91 21.96
N THR A 539 -17.87 -10.32 23.02
CA THR A 539 -17.24 -10.60 24.33
C THR A 539 -17.13 -12.09 24.64
N ASP A 540 -17.91 -12.92 23.96
CA ASP A 540 -17.87 -14.36 24.05
C ASP A 540 -17.77 -15.02 22.67
N PRO A 541 -16.55 -15.30 22.20
CA PRO A 541 -16.33 -15.91 20.88
C PRO A 541 -16.95 -17.31 20.73
N ASP A 542 -17.24 -18.02 21.83
CA ASP A 542 -17.88 -19.33 21.78
C ASP A 542 -19.37 -19.25 21.46
N SER A 543 -19.97 -18.08 21.63
CA SER A 543 -21.39 -17.85 21.34
C SER A 543 -21.66 -17.35 19.91
N ILE A 544 -20.63 -17.19 19.08
CA ILE A 544 -20.76 -16.66 17.73
C ILE A 544 -21.64 -17.56 16.87
N LYS A 545 -22.56 -16.92 16.16
CA LYS A 545 -23.39 -17.52 15.12
C LYS A 545 -23.29 -16.74 13.82
N LEU A 546 -23.28 -17.46 12.70
CA LEU A 546 -23.03 -16.90 11.36
C LEU A 546 -24.08 -17.37 10.36
N CYS A 547 -24.42 -16.47 9.46
CA CYS A 547 -25.16 -16.75 8.23
C CYS A 547 -24.44 -16.05 7.08
N PHE A 548 -24.47 -16.64 5.91
CA PHE A 548 -23.75 -16.12 4.75
C PHE A 548 -24.71 -15.82 3.61
N ASN A 549 -24.36 -14.88 2.76
CA ASN A 549 -25.02 -14.63 1.49
C ASN A 549 -23.96 -14.38 0.41
N TYR A 550 -24.15 -14.94 -0.75
CA TYR A 550 -23.42 -14.55 -1.95
C TYR A 550 -24.40 -13.89 -2.93
N ASN A 551 -24.18 -12.63 -3.21
CA ASN A 551 -24.92 -11.87 -4.20
C ASN A 551 -24.16 -11.94 -5.52
N ASP A 552 -24.62 -12.83 -6.40
CA ASP A 552 -24.05 -13.13 -7.71
C ASP A 552 -24.65 -12.17 -8.75
N ILE A 553 -23.79 -11.51 -9.48
CA ILE A 553 -24.16 -10.62 -10.60
C ILE A 553 -23.79 -11.31 -11.91
N SER A 554 -24.79 -11.62 -12.70
CA SER A 554 -24.57 -12.23 -14.02
C SER A 554 -25.16 -11.39 -15.15
N SER A 555 -24.64 -11.52 -16.37
CA SER A 555 -25.20 -10.87 -17.55
C SER A 555 -26.03 -11.85 -18.37
N VAL A 556 -27.33 -11.64 -18.43
CA VAL A 556 -28.25 -12.40 -19.27
C VAL A 556 -28.76 -11.53 -20.41
N GLY A 557 -28.34 -11.84 -21.65
CA GLY A 557 -28.81 -11.12 -22.84
C GLY A 557 -28.42 -9.63 -22.86
N GLY A 558 -27.31 -9.25 -22.23
CA GLY A 558 -26.83 -7.88 -22.16
C GLY A 558 -27.45 -7.03 -21.04
N SER A 559 -28.24 -7.65 -20.17
CA SER A 559 -28.76 -7.02 -18.95
C SER A 559 -28.19 -7.73 -17.73
N LYS A 560 -27.63 -6.95 -16.78
CA LYS A 560 -27.16 -7.49 -15.49
C LYS A 560 -28.36 -7.94 -14.65
N THR A 561 -28.27 -9.13 -14.09
CA THR A 561 -29.22 -9.70 -13.13
C THR A 561 -28.48 -10.03 -11.84
N ALA A 562 -29.12 -9.89 -10.71
CA ALA A 562 -28.55 -10.23 -9.42
C ALA A 562 -29.37 -11.32 -8.73
N GLU A 563 -28.69 -12.33 -8.20
CA GLU A 563 -29.29 -13.41 -7.42
C GLU A 563 -28.69 -13.43 -6.01
N ASP A 564 -29.55 -13.43 -4.99
CA ASP A 564 -29.14 -13.57 -3.60
C ASP A 564 -29.23 -15.04 -3.17
N ASN A 565 -28.12 -15.58 -2.70
CA ASN A 565 -28.02 -16.95 -2.20
C ASN A 565 -27.66 -16.94 -0.71
N TYR A 566 -28.66 -17.03 0.16
CA TYR A 566 -28.46 -17.07 1.61
C TYR A 566 -28.21 -18.50 2.11
N PHE A 567 -27.11 -18.67 2.84
CA PHE A 567 -26.71 -19.95 3.41
C PHE A 567 -27.00 -19.98 4.90
N VAL A 568 -27.99 -20.77 5.27
CA VAL A 568 -28.35 -21.06 6.64
C VAL A 568 -28.26 -22.55 6.90
N LYS A 569 -28.30 -22.97 8.16
CA LYS A 569 -28.21 -24.37 8.56
C LYS A 569 -29.27 -25.22 7.83
N GLY A 570 -28.80 -26.07 6.92
CA GLY A 570 -29.62 -27.08 6.22
C GLY A 570 -30.28 -26.64 4.93
N SER A 571 -30.16 -25.40 4.46
CA SER A 571 -30.77 -24.99 3.20
C SER A 571 -30.17 -23.70 2.60
N ILE A 572 -30.42 -23.49 1.31
CA ILE A 572 -30.33 -22.15 0.67
C ILE A 572 -31.71 -21.52 0.78
N VAL A 573 -31.77 -20.26 1.15
CA VAL A 573 -33.01 -19.47 1.22
C VAL A 573 -32.89 -18.18 0.44
N GLU A 574 -33.99 -17.70 -0.11
CA GLU A 574 -34.01 -16.47 -0.93
C GLU A 574 -33.93 -15.18 -0.12
N LYS A 575 -34.00 -15.27 1.20
CA LYS A 575 -33.92 -14.12 2.12
C LYS A 575 -33.19 -14.50 3.40
N ALA A 576 -32.47 -13.52 3.98
CA ALA A 576 -31.86 -13.69 5.29
C ALA A 576 -32.91 -14.15 6.31
N GLU A 577 -32.66 -15.28 6.91
CA GLU A 577 -33.52 -15.80 7.98
C GLU A 577 -33.50 -14.85 9.17
N GLU A 578 -34.67 -14.47 9.66
CA GLU A 578 -34.82 -13.63 10.84
C GLU A 578 -34.49 -14.41 12.13
N SER A 579 -34.58 -15.74 12.07
CA SER A 579 -34.30 -16.59 13.20
C SER A 579 -32.84 -16.95 13.35
N ILE A 580 -32.24 -16.51 14.42
CA ILE A 580 -30.86 -16.84 14.81
C ILE A 580 -30.65 -18.35 15.04
N GLU A 581 -31.72 -19.10 15.25
CA GLU A 581 -31.68 -20.57 15.48
C GLU A 581 -31.25 -21.30 14.20
N SER A 582 -31.48 -20.69 13.02
CA SER A 582 -31.07 -21.22 11.72
C SER A 582 -29.63 -20.89 11.37
N TYR A 583 -28.95 -20.03 12.12
CA TYR A 583 -27.56 -19.69 11.90
C TYR A 583 -26.62 -20.82 12.34
N PHE A 584 -25.50 -20.96 11.65
CA PHE A 584 -24.43 -21.86 12.06
C PHE A 584 -23.77 -21.36 13.33
N SER A 585 -23.48 -22.25 14.29
CA SER A 585 -22.53 -21.91 15.34
C SER A 585 -21.11 -21.92 14.79
N LEU A 586 -20.23 -21.08 15.35
CA LEU A 586 -18.83 -21.07 14.96
C LEU A 586 -18.20 -22.46 15.19
N ASP A 587 -18.53 -23.14 16.29
CA ASP A 587 -18.01 -24.48 16.60
C ASP A 587 -18.41 -25.53 15.55
N GLU A 588 -19.62 -25.46 15.02
CA GLU A 588 -20.03 -26.33 13.89
C GLU A 588 -19.16 -26.09 12.64
N LEU A 589 -18.84 -24.85 12.35
CA LEU A 589 -18.06 -24.49 11.16
C LEU A 589 -16.57 -24.81 11.31
N ILE A 590 -16.01 -24.72 12.51
CA ILE A 590 -14.60 -25.08 12.77
C ILE A 590 -14.40 -26.56 13.12
N GLY A 591 -15.48 -27.34 13.27
CA GLY A 591 -15.42 -28.79 13.51
C GLY A 591 -15.15 -29.18 14.97
N ARG A 592 -15.61 -28.39 15.91
CA ARG A 592 -15.57 -28.66 17.36
C ARG A 592 -16.92 -29.06 17.93
#